data_5d415f7103fb8c60326a7b7085e1ca7b
#
_entry.id   5d415f7103fb8c60326a7b7085e1ca7b
#
_cell.length_a   1.000
_cell.length_b   1.000
_cell.length_c   1.000
_cell.angle_alpha   90.00
_cell.angle_beta   90.00
_cell.angle_gamma   90.00
#
_symmetry.space_group_name_H-M   'P 1'
#
loop_
_entity.id
_entity.type
_entity.pdbx_description
1 polymer ?
#
loop_
_entity_poly.entity_id
_entity_poly.type
_entity_poly.pdbx_seq_one_letter_code
_entity_poly.pdbx_strand_id
1 'polypeptide(L)'
;MSRVGENVKQARINAGMSQKQLAKKLGVAEGFVNEVETGRKIINQDLIDRLSKVLGKDMNDITMSFEEQVYKEEKVQKQSVKKDKPEQINDVWNEAFASVIKSVPIYDYSLTRIKGARQMPLLNNKIEGHNQDKVFYLEIEDDDMLGFRIAKGDMAFAQATNEFFNNSISLIQYGDNRSVRQLKRLDNNKALIISNKGVVKTETAEIKDIKVIAKLERLEITL
;
A
#
# COMPACT_ATOMS: atom_id res chain seq x y z
N MET A 1 -13.99 -15.97 4.15
CA MET A 1 -14.35 -17.18 3.38
C MET A 1 -14.20 -16.88 1.89
N SER A 2 -13.75 -17.83 1.09
CA SER A 2 -13.66 -17.63 -0.37
C SER A 2 -15.07 -17.59 -0.96
N ARG A 3 -15.39 -16.62 -1.84
CA ARG A 3 -16.68 -16.52 -2.53
C ARG A 3 -17.04 -17.81 -3.28
N VAL A 4 -16.05 -18.48 -3.86
CA VAL A 4 -16.23 -19.76 -4.54
C VAL A 4 -16.69 -20.84 -3.57
N GLY A 5 -16.10 -20.93 -2.38
CA GLY A 5 -16.50 -21.88 -1.34
C GLY A 5 -17.92 -21.66 -0.83
N GLU A 6 -18.30 -20.40 -0.67
CA GLU A 6 -19.65 -20.02 -0.22
C GLU A 6 -20.71 -20.35 -1.28
N ASN A 7 -20.40 -20.13 -2.55
CA ASN A 7 -21.27 -20.49 -3.67
C ASN A 7 -21.42 -22.01 -3.81
N VAL A 8 -20.35 -22.78 -3.63
CA VAL A 8 -20.41 -24.25 -3.61
C VAL A 8 -21.32 -24.72 -2.47
N LYS A 9 -21.16 -24.15 -1.28
CA LYS A 9 -21.99 -24.46 -0.11
C LYS A 9 -23.47 -24.14 -0.37
N GLN A 10 -23.76 -22.96 -0.91
CA GLN A 10 -25.13 -22.55 -1.20
C GLN A 10 -25.78 -23.42 -2.28
N ALA A 11 -25.04 -23.75 -3.35
CA ALA A 11 -25.52 -24.64 -4.40
C ALA A 11 -25.79 -26.05 -3.88
N ARG A 12 -24.95 -26.57 -2.99
CA ARG A 12 -25.16 -27.85 -2.32
C ARG A 12 -26.43 -27.86 -1.46
N ILE A 13 -26.63 -26.82 -0.66
CA ILE A 13 -27.82 -26.68 0.18
C ILE A 13 -29.08 -26.58 -0.65
N ASN A 14 -29.06 -25.81 -1.74
CA ASN A 14 -30.18 -25.67 -2.67
C ASN A 14 -30.49 -26.98 -3.39
N ALA A 15 -29.48 -27.83 -3.63
CA ALA A 15 -29.66 -29.20 -4.18
C ALA A 15 -30.08 -30.24 -3.12
N GLY A 16 -30.31 -29.82 -1.84
CA GLY A 16 -30.75 -30.69 -0.76
C GLY A 16 -29.71 -31.74 -0.34
N MET A 17 -28.40 -31.48 -0.57
CA MET A 17 -27.34 -32.46 -0.30
C MET A 17 -26.57 -32.16 0.96
N SER A 18 -26.20 -33.21 1.73
CA SER A 18 -25.18 -33.09 2.78
C SER A 18 -23.76 -33.03 2.18
N GLN A 19 -22.78 -32.54 2.94
CA GLN A 19 -21.37 -32.55 2.52
C GLN A 19 -20.88 -33.94 2.15
N LYS A 20 -21.31 -34.97 2.91
CA LYS A 20 -21.01 -36.38 2.70
C LYS A 20 -21.61 -36.90 1.36
N GLN A 21 -22.84 -36.50 1.02
CA GLN A 21 -23.47 -36.86 -0.22
C GLN A 21 -22.82 -36.22 -1.44
N LEU A 22 -22.44 -34.94 -1.33
CA LEU A 22 -21.70 -34.25 -2.37
C LEU A 22 -20.31 -34.86 -2.57
N ALA A 23 -19.60 -35.16 -1.48
CA ALA A 23 -18.30 -35.83 -1.53
C ALA A 23 -18.34 -37.17 -2.24
N LYS A 24 -19.35 -37.99 -1.92
CA LYS A 24 -19.57 -39.29 -2.57
C LYS A 24 -19.83 -39.15 -4.09
N LYS A 25 -20.61 -38.15 -4.50
CA LYS A 25 -20.92 -37.93 -5.93
C LYS A 25 -19.71 -37.39 -6.70
N LEU A 26 -18.84 -36.63 -6.04
CA LEU A 26 -17.60 -36.08 -6.62
C LEU A 26 -16.43 -37.07 -6.58
N GLY A 27 -16.54 -38.16 -5.82
CA GLY A 27 -15.44 -39.11 -5.63
C GLY A 27 -14.29 -38.56 -4.75
N VAL A 28 -14.61 -37.67 -3.78
CA VAL A 28 -13.64 -37.05 -2.87
C VAL A 28 -13.99 -37.32 -1.40
N ALA A 29 -13.07 -37.05 -0.49
CA ALA A 29 -13.33 -37.15 0.96
C ALA A 29 -14.27 -36.04 1.43
N GLU A 30 -15.10 -36.32 2.46
CA GLU A 30 -16.02 -35.32 3.05
C GLU A 30 -15.25 -34.08 3.57
N GLY A 31 -14.09 -34.31 4.22
CA GLY A 31 -13.21 -33.22 4.69
C GLY A 31 -12.76 -32.29 3.57
N PHE A 32 -12.53 -32.81 2.35
CA PHE A 32 -12.19 -32.01 1.20
C PHE A 32 -13.32 -31.01 0.82
N VAL A 33 -14.59 -31.47 0.84
CA VAL A 33 -15.74 -30.59 0.57
C VAL A 33 -15.83 -29.48 1.63
N ASN A 34 -15.60 -29.81 2.90
CA ASN A 34 -15.57 -28.83 3.97
C ASN A 34 -14.43 -27.80 3.80
N GLU A 35 -13.24 -28.24 3.41
CA GLU A 35 -12.10 -27.35 3.12
C GLU A 35 -12.38 -26.39 1.96
N VAL A 36 -13.06 -26.87 0.90
CA VAL A 36 -13.49 -26.05 -0.22
C VAL A 36 -14.55 -25.03 0.20
N GLU A 37 -15.59 -25.45 0.91
CA GLU A 37 -16.67 -24.58 1.37
C GLU A 37 -16.20 -23.51 2.36
N THR A 38 -15.18 -23.83 3.17
CA THR A 38 -14.56 -22.86 4.09
C THR A 38 -13.47 -21.98 3.45
N GLY A 39 -13.17 -22.23 2.16
CA GLY A 39 -12.15 -21.46 1.43
C GLY A 39 -10.71 -21.81 1.79
N ARG A 40 -10.49 -22.91 2.50
CA ARG A 40 -9.14 -23.40 2.87
C ARG A 40 -8.45 -24.15 1.75
N LYS A 41 -9.19 -24.52 0.71
CA LYS A 41 -8.67 -25.26 -0.45
C LYS A 41 -9.14 -24.63 -1.73
N ILE A 42 -8.19 -24.45 -2.65
CA ILE A 42 -8.45 -23.96 -4.01
C ILE A 42 -8.84 -25.18 -4.87
N ILE A 43 -9.84 -25.02 -5.70
CA ILE A 43 -10.32 -26.06 -6.64
C ILE A 43 -9.84 -25.73 -8.05
N ASN A 44 -9.49 -26.79 -8.80
CA ASN A 44 -9.12 -26.67 -10.21
C ASN A 44 -10.36 -26.70 -11.13
N GLN A 45 -10.17 -26.37 -12.39
CA GLN A 45 -11.26 -26.30 -13.38
C GLN A 45 -12.01 -27.62 -13.53
N ASP A 46 -11.33 -28.76 -13.55
CA ASP A 46 -11.96 -30.09 -13.66
C ASP A 46 -12.95 -30.35 -12.52
N LEU A 47 -12.65 -29.85 -11.33
CA LEU A 47 -13.51 -30.00 -10.15
C LEU A 47 -14.70 -29.03 -10.20
N ILE A 48 -14.51 -27.83 -10.75
CA ILE A 48 -15.58 -26.86 -10.99
C ILE A 48 -16.59 -27.45 -11.99
N ASP A 49 -16.12 -28.08 -13.07
CA ASP A 49 -16.96 -28.71 -14.07
C ASP A 49 -17.74 -29.90 -13.50
N ARG A 50 -17.12 -30.70 -12.63
CA ARG A 50 -17.80 -31.82 -11.92
C ARG A 50 -18.84 -31.27 -10.92
N LEU A 51 -18.54 -30.23 -10.19
CA LEU A 51 -19.48 -29.57 -9.30
C LEU A 51 -20.68 -29.02 -10.06
N SER A 52 -20.46 -28.35 -11.20
CA SER A 52 -21.52 -27.86 -12.07
C SER A 52 -22.48 -28.98 -12.52
N LYS A 53 -21.92 -30.10 -12.93
CA LYS A 53 -22.72 -31.30 -13.36
C LYS A 53 -23.51 -31.92 -12.20
N VAL A 54 -22.89 -32.02 -11.01
CA VAL A 54 -23.52 -32.67 -9.85
C VAL A 54 -24.58 -31.79 -9.20
N LEU A 55 -24.36 -30.46 -9.20
CA LEU A 55 -25.25 -29.48 -8.55
C LEU A 55 -26.30 -28.89 -9.50
N GLY A 56 -26.20 -29.20 -10.82
CA GLY A 56 -27.15 -28.71 -11.83
C GLY A 56 -27.12 -27.20 -12.04
N LYS A 57 -26.03 -26.56 -11.64
CA LYS A 57 -25.83 -25.11 -11.76
C LYS A 57 -24.45 -24.83 -12.36
N ASP A 58 -24.42 -24.02 -13.41
CA ASP A 58 -23.14 -23.63 -14.01
C ASP A 58 -22.31 -22.82 -13.00
N MET A 59 -21.19 -23.41 -12.56
CA MET A 59 -20.26 -22.79 -11.63
C MET A 59 -19.17 -22.01 -12.36
N ASN A 60 -19.09 -22.10 -13.71
CA ASN A 60 -18.16 -21.34 -14.54
C ASN A 60 -18.60 -19.87 -14.69
N ASP A 61 -19.91 -19.61 -14.61
CA ASP A 61 -20.48 -18.26 -14.66
C ASP A 61 -19.98 -17.36 -13.51
N ILE A 62 -19.45 -17.96 -12.45
CA ILE A 62 -18.92 -17.24 -11.29
C ILE A 62 -17.49 -16.74 -11.55
N THR A 63 -16.73 -17.43 -12.40
CA THR A 63 -15.40 -17.02 -12.83
C THR A 63 -15.46 -16.03 -14.00
N MET A 64 -16.38 -16.23 -14.96
CA MET A 64 -16.57 -15.32 -16.10
C MET A 64 -17.17 -13.96 -15.69
N SER A 65 -18.07 -13.93 -14.71
CA SER A 65 -18.63 -12.65 -14.24
C SER A 65 -17.58 -11.74 -13.59
N PHE A 66 -16.46 -12.30 -13.12
CA PHE A 66 -15.37 -11.52 -12.55
C PHE A 66 -14.50 -10.86 -13.62
N GLU A 67 -14.19 -11.58 -14.70
CA GLU A 67 -13.43 -10.99 -15.83
C GLU A 67 -14.27 -9.97 -16.60
N GLU A 68 -15.56 -10.21 -16.80
CA GLU A 68 -16.46 -9.26 -17.47
C GLU A 68 -16.77 -8.01 -16.64
N GLN A 69 -16.81 -8.10 -15.32
CA GLN A 69 -16.95 -6.95 -14.44
C GLN A 69 -15.67 -6.09 -14.42
N VAL A 70 -14.49 -6.69 -14.39
CA VAL A 70 -13.22 -5.97 -14.49
C VAL A 70 -13.09 -5.28 -15.86
N TYR A 71 -13.46 -5.95 -16.96
CA TYR A 71 -13.45 -5.36 -18.32
C TYR A 71 -14.52 -4.27 -18.51
N LYS A 72 -15.67 -4.36 -17.82
CA LYS A 72 -16.70 -3.30 -17.85
C LYS A 72 -16.31 -2.09 -17.01
N GLU A 73 -15.68 -2.31 -15.86
CA GLU A 73 -15.18 -1.23 -15.00
C GLU A 73 -14.04 -0.45 -15.67
N GLU A 74 -13.12 -1.09 -16.41
CA GLU A 74 -12.08 -0.40 -17.18
C GLU A 74 -12.63 0.40 -18.38
N LYS A 75 -13.72 -0.03 -19.02
CA LYS A 75 -14.35 0.72 -20.12
C LYS A 75 -15.20 1.90 -19.65
N VAL A 76 -15.80 1.83 -18.48
CA VAL A 76 -16.62 2.92 -17.91
C VAL A 76 -15.74 4.06 -17.36
N GLN A 77 -14.49 3.78 -16.97
CA GLN A 77 -13.57 4.82 -16.49
C GLN A 77 -13.02 5.75 -17.59
N LYS A 78 -13.24 5.43 -18.89
CA LYS A 78 -12.77 6.28 -20.02
C LYS A 78 -13.81 7.25 -20.57
N GLN A 79 -15.04 7.25 -20.06
CA GLN A 79 -16.06 8.24 -20.51
C GLN A 79 -16.89 8.73 -19.31
N SER A 80 -16.72 9.98 -19.01
CA SER A 80 -17.47 10.88 -18.16
C SER A 80 -16.83 11.27 -16.82
N VAL A 81 -16.04 12.34 -16.87
CA VAL A 81 -15.87 13.24 -15.73
C VAL A 81 -17.22 13.94 -15.48
N LYS A 82 -18.04 13.39 -14.60
CA LYS A 82 -19.09 14.11 -13.89
C LYS A 82 -18.98 13.75 -12.41
N LYS A 83 -18.84 14.81 -11.62
CA LYS A 83 -18.84 14.79 -10.16
C LYS A 83 -20.11 14.12 -9.67
N ASP A 84 -19.98 12.93 -9.08
CA ASP A 84 -20.99 12.34 -8.24
C ASP A 84 -20.41 11.98 -6.89
N LYS A 85 -21.21 12.20 -5.86
CA LYS A 85 -20.89 12.06 -4.44
C LYS A 85 -20.31 10.69 -4.13
N PRO A 86 -19.39 10.56 -3.16
CA PRO A 86 -18.87 9.26 -2.74
C PRO A 86 -20.01 8.42 -2.16
N GLU A 87 -20.25 7.25 -2.79
CA GLU A 87 -21.11 6.22 -2.21
C GLU A 87 -20.60 5.84 -0.83
N GLN A 88 -21.52 5.82 0.14
CA GLN A 88 -21.24 5.40 1.51
C GLN A 88 -20.75 3.95 1.50
N ILE A 89 -19.44 3.78 1.55
CA ILE A 89 -18.82 2.50 1.87
C ILE A 89 -19.24 2.18 3.31
N ASN A 90 -19.87 1.03 3.50
CA ASN A 90 -20.46 0.53 4.73
C ASN A 90 -19.59 0.88 5.96
N ASP A 91 -20.10 1.66 6.90
CA ASP A 91 -19.41 2.16 8.09
C ASP A 91 -18.73 1.06 8.92
N VAL A 92 -19.27 -0.17 8.86
CA VAL A 92 -18.73 -1.36 9.53
C VAL A 92 -17.35 -1.77 8.99
N TRP A 93 -17.08 -1.58 7.70
CA TRP A 93 -15.77 -1.86 7.10
C TRP A 93 -14.77 -0.77 7.40
N ASN A 94 -15.20 0.49 7.42
CA ASN A 94 -14.37 1.62 7.78
C ASN A 94 -13.87 1.51 9.24
N GLU A 95 -14.73 1.07 10.15
CA GLU A 95 -14.39 0.88 11.55
C GLU A 95 -13.44 -0.30 11.77
N ALA A 96 -13.63 -1.42 11.05
CA ALA A 96 -12.75 -2.58 11.10
C ALA A 96 -11.36 -2.31 10.49
N PHE A 97 -11.27 -1.51 9.42
CA PHE A 97 -10.00 -1.17 8.78
C PHE A 97 -9.31 0.06 9.38
N ALA A 98 -10.04 0.97 10.02
CA ALA A 98 -9.49 2.15 10.69
C ALA A 98 -8.45 1.82 11.76
N SER A 99 -8.54 0.64 12.37
CA SER A 99 -7.58 0.16 13.36
C SER A 99 -6.30 -0.42 12.77
N VAL A 100 -6.29 -0.76 11.45
CA VAL A 100 -5.17 -1.44 10.76
C VAL A 100 -4.59 -0.62 9.62
N ILE A 101 -5.24 0.45 9.20
CA ILE A 101 -4.79 1.33 8.12
C ILE A 101 -4.79 2.77 8.59
N LYS A 102 -3.69 3.46 8.38
CA LYS A 102 -3.53 4.90 8.68
C LYS A 102 -3.30 5.68 7.40
N SER A 103 -3.98 6.82 7.30
CA SER A 103 -3.72 7.80 6.25
C SER A 103 -2.48 8.62 6.60
N VAL A 104 -1.42 8.49 5.80
CA VAL A 104 -0.14 9.19 5.95
C VAL A 104 -0.12 10.35 4.98
N PRO A 105 0.03 11.60 5.45
CA PRO A 105 -0.02 12.78 4.60
C PRO A 105 1.22 12.89 3.69
N ILE A 106 1.03 13.50 2.53
CA ILE A 106 2.08 13.86 1.57
C ILE A 106 2.30 15.36 1.65
N TYR A 107 3.55 15.77 1.88
CA TYR A 107 3.96 17.17 1.95
C TYR A 107 4.99 17.53 0.88
N ASP A 108 5.09 18.80 0.60
CA ASP A 108 6.24 19.44 -0.04
C ASP A 108 7.31 19.83 1.01
N TYR A 109 8.41 20.46 0.56
CA TYR A 109 9.48 20.88 1.48
C TYR A 109 9.03 21.94 2.50
N SER A 110 7.96 22.67 2.23
CA SER A 110 7.42 23.67 3.17
C SER A 110 6.75 23.03 4.39
N LEU A 111 6.25 21.79 4.26
CA LEU A 111 5.46 21.06 5.26
C LEU A 111 4.21 21.81 5.74
N THR A 112 3.74 22.78 4.98
CA THR A 112 2.57 23.59 5.31
C THR A 112 1.32 23.14 4.58
N ARG A 113 1.51 22.56 3.39
CA ARG A 113 0.42 22.14 2.51
C ARG A 113 0.42 20.64 2.31
N ILE A 114 -0.69 20.00 2.64
CA ILE A 114 -0.93 18.59 2.32
C ILE A 114 -1.29 18.50 0.85
N LYS A 115 -0.49 17.78 0.05
CA LYS A 115 -0.73 17.52 -1.39
C LYS A 115 -1.59 16.28 -1.61
N GLY A 116 -1.70 15.42 -0.63
CA GLY A 116 -2.44 14.16 -0.70
C GLY A 116 -2.18 13.29 0.52
N ALA A 117 -2.59 12.05 0.44
CA ALA A 117 -2.32 11.07 1.48
C ALA A 117 -2.21 9.66 0.89
N ARG A 118 -1.46 8.78 1.56
CA ARG A 118 -1.36 7.36 1.26
C ARG A 118 -1.85 6.52 2.42
N GLN A 119 -2.55 5.44 2.09
CA GLN A 119 -2.99 4.47 3.08
C GLN A 119 -1.85 3.50 3.39
N MET A 120 -1.45 3.43 4.65
CA MET A 120 -0.36 2.58 5.12
C MET A 120 -0.83 1.62 6.22
N PRO A 121 -0.32 0.38 6.23
CA PRO A 121 -0.65 -0.56 7.28
C PRO A 121 -0.10 -0.09 8.63
N LEU A 122 -0.97 -0.14 9.65
CA LEU A 122 -0.63 0.17 11.03
C LEU A 122 -0.42 -1.14 11.79
N LEU A 123 0.77 -1.34 12.35
CA LEU A 123 1.11 -2.50 13.15
C LEU A 123 1.60 -2.05 14.54
N ASN A 124 0.90 -2.40 15.60
CA ASN A 124 1.26 -2.01 16.97
C ASN A 124 1.51 -0.49 17.13
N ASN A 125 0.62 0.34 16.57
CA ASN A 125 0.74 1.82 16.52
C ASN A 125 1.99 2.33 15.79
N LYS A 126 2.59 1.51 14.92
CA LYS A 126 3.75 1.86 14.11
C LYS A 126 3.46 1.64 12.63
N ILE A 127 4.02 2.51 11.81
CA ILE A 127 4.06 2.40 10.35
C ILE A 127 5.52 2.15 9.97
N GLU A 128 5.81 1.01 9.35
CA GLU A 128 7.18 0.58 9.01
C GLU A 128 8.18 0.68 10.18
N GLY A 129 7.72 0.38 11.40
CA GLY A 129 8.55 0.42 12.61
C GLY A 129 8.64 1.79 13.30
N HIS A 130 8.13 2.84 12.68
CA HIS A 130 8.14 4.22 13.20
C HIS A 130 6.80 4.58 13.84
N ASN A 131 6.82 5.53 14.79
CA ASN A 131 5.58 6.04 15.39
C ASN A 131 4.70 6.68 14.30
N GLN A 132 3.43 6.27 14.25
CA GLN A 132 2.46 6.70 13.24
C GLN A 132 2.27 8.23 13.15
N ASP A 133 2.51 8.96 14.23
CA ASP A 133 2.32 10.41 14.28
C ASP A 133 3.58 11.18 13.87
N LYS A 134 4.69 10.46 13.64
CA LYS A 134 5.97 11.03 13.23
C LYS A 134 6.37 10.68 11.80
N VAL A 135 5.49 10.08 11.03
CA VAL A 135 5.78 9.69 9.64
C VAL A 135 4.93 10.47 8.66
N PHE A 136 5.51 10.75 7.50
CA PHE A 136 4.86 11.39 6.38
C PHE A 136 5.56 11.04 5.07
N TYR A 137 4.92 11.31 3.96
CA TYR A 137 5.56 11.28 2.65
C TYR A 137 6.00 12.69 2.25
N LEU A 138 7.18 12.78 1.66
CA LEU A 138 7.76 14.00 1.13
C LEU A 138 7.87 13.88 -0.40
N GLU A 139 7.26 14.79 -1.13
CA GLU A 139 7.49 14.92 -2.57
C GLU A 139 8.79 15.68 -2.81
N ILE A 140 9.69 15.10 -3.60
CA ILE A 140 10.98 15.71 -3.93
C ILE A 140 10.76 16.84 -4.94
N GLU A 141 11.23 18.05 -4.61
CA GLU A 141 10.98 19.24 -5.42
C GLU A 141 12.12 19.63 -6.36
N ASP A 142 13.32 19.09 -6.14
CA ASP A 142 14.52 19.42 -6.91
C ASP A 142 15.33 18.18 -7.32
N ASP A 143 16.32 18.41 -8.17
CA ASP A 143 17.23 17.39 -8.70
C ASP A 143 18.61 17.43 -8.05
N ASP A 144 18.75 18.08 -6.90
CA ASP A 144 20.04 18.27 -6.24
C ASP A 144 20.65 16.98 -5.70
N MET A 145 19.85 15.90 -5.66
CA MET A 145 20.25 14.58 -5.13
C MET A 145 20.23 13.49 -6.21
N LEU A 146 20.27 13.81 -7.51
CA LEU A 146 20.26 12.85 -8.63
C LEU A 146 21.37 11.79 -8.52
N GLY A 147 22.55 12.14 -8.06
CA GLY A 147 23.65 11.19 -7.84
C GLY A 147 23.40 10.17 -6.72
N PHE A 148 22.38 10.39 -5.91
CA PHE A 148 21.85 9.45 -4.91
C PHE A 148 20.57 8.77 -5.38
N ARG A 149 20.23 8.86 -6.66
CA ARG A 149 18.99 8.33 -7.28
C ARG A 149 17.72 8.94 -6.72
N ILE A 150 17.77 10.19 -6.29
CA ILE A 150 16.60 10.96 -5.82
C ILE A 150 16.38 12.08 -6.82
N ALA A 151 15.25 12.04 -7.50
CA ALA A 151 14.88 13.00 -8.54
C ALA A 151 13.62 13.77 -8.16
N LYS A 152 13.44 14.91 -8.80
CA LYS A 152 12.20 15.68 -8.68
C LYS A 152 11.00 14.85 -9.08
N GLY A 153 9.95 14.88 -8.23
CA GLY A 153 8.73 14.10 -8.39
C GLY A 153 8.75 12.73 -7.70
N ASP A 154 9.91 12.27 -7.24
CA ASP A 154 9.99 11.07 -6.41
C ASP A 154 9.29 11.29 -5.07
N MET A 155 8.85 10.19 -4.48
CA MET A 155 8.16 10.21 -3.20
C MET A 155 9.02 9.54 -2.12
N ALA A 156 9.36 10.27 -1.07
CA ALA A 156 10.15 9.72 0.03
C ALA A 156 9.28 9.49 1.26
N PHE A 157 9.33 8.28 1.83
CA PHE A 157 8.81 8.01 3.17
C PHE A 157 9.80 8.56 4.19
N ALA A 158 9.33 9.41 5.08
CA ALA A 158 10.17 10.17 6.00
C ALA A 158 9.66 10.10 7.44
N GLN A 159 10.59 10.12 8.38
CA GLN A 159 10.32 10.23 9.80
C GLN A 159 10.68 11.64 10.30
N ALA A 160 9.71 12.32 10.89
CA ALA A 160 9.96 13.61 11.57
C ALA A 160 10.91 13.41 12.75
N THR A 161 12.02 14.13 12.73
CA THR A 161 13.04 14.08 13.78
C THR A 161 13.88 15.34 13.76
N ASN A 162 14.36 15.77 14.92
CA ASN A 162 15.33 16.86 15.03
C ASN A 162 16.75 16.36 15.30
N GLU A 163 16.92 15.02 15.32
CA GLU A 163 18.22 14.43 15.61
C GLU A 163 19.11 14.39 14.35
N PHE A 164 20.39 14.63 14.55
CA PHE A 164 21.39 14.53 13.51
C PHE A 164 21.89 13.09 13.40
N PHE A 165 21.58 12.42 12.28
CA PHE A 165 22.08 11.09 11.96
C PHE A 165 23.22 11.17 10.96
N ASN A 166 24.35 10.52 11.30
CA ASN A 166 25.49 10.50 10.41
C ASN A 166 25.22 9.63 9.17
N ASN A 167 25.64 10.10 8.00
CA ASN A 167 25.40 9.49 6.68
C ASN A 167 23.91 9.35 6.30
N SER A 168 23.01 10.08 6.93
CA SER A 168 21.59 10.08 6.57
C SER A 168 21.28 11.04 5.41
N ILE A 169 20.24 10.71 4.65
CA ILE A 169 19.58 11.66 3.76
C ILE A 169 18.41 12.25 4.54
N SER A 170 18.37 13.58 4.63
CA SER A 170 17.43 14.25 5.50
C SER A 170 16.89 15.53 4.84
N LEU A 171 15.63 15.84 5.14
CA LEU A 171 15.10 17.18 4.92
C LEU A 171 15.66 18.08 6.02
N ILE A 172 16.38 19.11 5.63
CA ILE A 172 17.02 20.06 6.54
C ILE A 172 16.56 21.47 6.23
N GLN A 173 16.65 22.34 7.23
CA GLN A 173 16.66 23.78 7.04
C GLN A 173 18.06 24.29 7.39
N TYR A 174 18.69 24.94 6.44
CA TYR A 174 19.98 25.60 6.59
C TYR A 174 19.87 27.02 6.03
N GLY A 175 20.06 28.01 6.87
CA GLY A 175 19.62 29.38 6.58
C GLY A 175 18.10 29.44 6.35
N ASP A 176 17.69 30.15 5.31
CA ASP A 176 16.27 30.33 4.99
C ASP A 176 15.69 29.20 4.09
N ASN A 177 16.53 28.30 3.62
CA ASN A 177 16.14 27.29 2.65
C ASN A 177 15.94 25.91 3.29
N ARG A 178 14.88 25.22 2.87
CA ARG A 178 14.69 23.80 3.14
C ARG A 178 15.09 22.98 1.91
N SER A 179 15.82 21.91 2.14
CA SER A 179 16.28 21.05 1.07
C SER A 179 16.60 19.64 1.57
N VAL A 180 16.57 18.67 0.66
CA VAL A 180 17.00 17.30 0.94
C VAL A 180 18.50 17.22 0.70
N ARG A 181 19.26 16.79 1.71
CA ARG A 181 20.72 16.68 1.66
C ARG A 181 21.19 15.42 2.38
N GLN A 182 22.36 14.92 1.97
CA GLN A 182 23.05 13.93 2.79
C GLN A 182 23.89 14.67 3.84
N LEU A 183 23.78 14.21 5.08
CA LEU A 183 24.51 14.75 6.21
C LEU A 183 25.62 13.80 6.60
N LYS A 184 26.84 14.30 6.72
CA LYS A 184 28.00 13.52 7.19
C LYS A 184 28.72 14.28 8.28
N ARG A 185 28.88 13.65 9.45
CA ARG A 185 29.60 14.25 10.57
C ARG A 185 31.11 14.29 10.26
N LEU A 186 31.73 15.43 10.47
CA LEU A 186 33.18 15.61 10.39
C LEU A 186 33.84 15.46 11.77
N ASP A 187 33.29 16.18 12.74
CA ASP A 187 33.74 16.18 14.13
C ASP A 187 32.54 16.40 15.08
N ASN A 188 32.81 16.73 16.34
CA ASN A 188 31.77 16.93 17.35
C ASN A 188 30.86 18.13 17.03
N ASN A 189 31.35 19.12 16.30
CA ASN A 189 30.65 20.38 16.07
C ASN A 189 30.32 20.63 14.61
N LYS A 190 31.01 19.98 13.67
CA LYS A 190 30.90 20.23 12.23
C LYS A 190 30.37 19.02 11.45
N ALA A 191 29.64 19.34 10.42
CA ALA A 191 29.15 18.36 9.47
C ALA A 191 29.31 18.86 8.03
N LEU A 192 29.36 17.93 7.10
CA LEU A 192 29.19 18.18 5.66
C LEU A 192 27.73 18.09 5.30
N ILE A 193 27.24 19.07 4.59
CA ILE A 193 26.00 19.08 3.84
C ILE A 193 26.36 18.73 2.41
N ILE A 194 25.85 17.61 1.90
CA ILE A 194 26.26 17.04 0.62
C ILE A 194 25.07 17.02 -0.34
N SER A 195 25.27 17.52 -1.54
CA SER A 195 24.37 17.36 -2.69
C SER A 195 25.13 16.78 -3.88
N ASN A 196 24.43 16.15 -4.83
CA ASN A 196 25.00 15.56 -6.02
C ASN A 196 24.02 15.62 -7.19
N LYS A 197 24.15 16.68 -7.98
CA LYS A 197 23.41 16.88 -9.24
C LYS A 197 24.30 16.53 -10.43
N GLY A 198 24.94 15.36 -10.40
CA GLY A 198 25.94 14.96 -11.40
C GLY A 198 27.37 15.31 -10.96
N VAL A 199 27.56 16.34 -10.14
CA VAL A 199 28.80 16.69 -9.45
C VAL A 199 28.52 16.78 -7.96
N VAL A 200 29.36 16.13 -7.16
CA VAL A 200 29.27 16.21 -5.70
C VAL A 200 29.66 17.60 -5.22
N LYS A 201 28.75 18.28 -4.53
CA LYS A 201 29.02 19.52 -3.81
C LYS A 201 28.95 19.26 -2.32
N THR A 202 29.93 19.79 -1.60
CA THR A 202 30.00 19.68 -0.14
C THR A 202 30.13 21.07 0.45
N GLU A 203 29.36 21.31 1.50
CA GLU A 203 29.45 22.52 2.31
C GLU A 203 29.69 22.12 3.76
N THR A 204 30.62 22.77 4.42
CA THR A 204 30.88 22.53 5.84
C THR A 204 30.09 23.52 6.67
N ALA A 205 29.30 22.99 7.61
CA ALA A 205 28.47 23.80 8.51
C ALA A 205 28.65 23.35 9.97
N GLU A 206 28.34 24.21 10.90
CA GLU A 206 28.21 23.82 12.30
C GLU A 206 26.91 23.07 12.51
N ILE A 207 26.95 21.96 13.25
CA ILE A 207 25.78 21.09 13.47
C ILE A 207 24.62 21.88 14.09
N LYS A 208 24.93 22.88 14.95
CA LYS A 208 23.90 23.73 15.57
C LYS A 208 23.13 24.61 14.58
N ASP A 209 23.74 24.93 13.42
CA ASP A 209 23.13 25.77 12.39
C ASP A 209 22.29 24.95 11.41
N ILE A 210 22.39 23.60 11.46
CA ILE A 210 21.63 22.67 10.65
C ILE A 210 20.40 22.22 11.43
N LYS A 211 19.23 22.68 11.05
CA LYS A 211 17.99 22.17 11.62
C LYS A 211 17.50 20.97 10.83
N VAL A 212 17.68 19.77 11.38
CA VAL A 212 17.07 18.56 10.82
C VAL A 212 15.57 18.61 11.06
N ILE A 213 14.78 18.31 10.04
CA ILE A 213 13.31 18.30 10.08
C ILE A 213 12.77 16.88 9.98
N ALA A 214 13.35 16.09 9.07
CA ALA A 214 12.98 14.70 8.90
C ALA A 214 14.15 13.90 8.30
N LYS A 215 14.22 12.64 8.65
CA LYS A 215 15.10 11.65 8.01
C LYS A 215 14.31 10.89 6.96
N LEU A 216 14.87 10.75 5.75
CA LEU A 216 14.30 9.91 4.70
C LEU A 216 14.67 8.44 4.96
N GLU A 217 13.69 7.56 4.98
CA GLU A 217 13.88 6.15 5.27
C GLU A 217 13.76 5.27 4.01
N ARG A 218 12.90 5.68 3.08
CA ARG A 218 12.67 4.96 1.84
C ARG A 218 12.29 5.92 0.73
N LEU A 219 12.72 5.61 -0.50
CA LEU A 219 12.35 6.31 -1.73
C LEU A 219 11.45 5.43 -2.58
N GLU A 220 10.41 6.00 -3.13
CA GLU A 220 9.53 5.40 -4.13
C GLU A 220 9.70 6.16 -5.43
N ILE A 221 10.17 5.45 -6.45
CA ILE A 221 10.44 5.98 -7.79
C ILE A 221 9.30 5.56 -8.69
N THR A 222 8.70 6.51 -9.39
CA THR A 222 7.72 6.23 -10.45
C THR A 222 8.49 5.99 -11.75
N LEU A 223 8.33 4.81 -12.36
CA LEU A 223 8.94 4.42 -13.64
C LEU A 223 8.09 4.88 -14.80
#